data_c0ece1b966624834dd5559838cf56265
#
_entry.id   c0ece1b966624834dd5559838cf56265
#
_cell.length_a   1.000
_cell.length_b   1.000
_cell.length_c   1.000
_cell.angle_alpha   90.00
_cell.angle_beta   90.00
_cell.angle_gamma   90.00
#
_symmetry.space_group_name_H-M   'P 1'
#
loop_
_entity.id
_entity.type
_entity.pdbx_description
1 polymer ?
#
loop_
_entity_poly.entity_id
_entity_poly.type
_entity_poly.pdbx_seq_one_letter_code
_entity_poly.pdbx_strand_id
1 'polypeptide(L)'
;MTRITRSRRQFLTMLSVAGAAGLVRAPRVRGAEGLPETTTVRIVNDGTLCVAPLFAAEELLRAEGFTDVRYPKIAAGAQVDEGLARGAADFSVFVPFEHMLALDAGAPITLLAGVHVGCFELFAREGIHKITDLKGKTVGLHASPISLLTLMAAQVGLDPAKDIEWVTSADPKAKPLELFADGKIDAFLGFPPEPQELRARRAGHVILNTATDRPWSQYFCCMLASNREYVRKYPIATKRVLRAILKATDLCATEPSRVAQRIVDGGFAARYDYALGTLSDIPYDKWREYDAEDTLRFYALRLHEAGMIKSDPNTIITKGTDWRFLNELKRELKA
;
A
#
# COMPACT_ATOMS: atom_id res chain seq x y z
N MET A 1 47.05 -57.78 31.11
CA MET A 1 47.06 -56.49 30.43
C MET A 1 47.62 -56.64 29.03
N THR A 2 46.75 -56.79 28.04
CA THR A 2 47.20 -57.09 26.66
C THR A 2 46.90 -55.80 25.84
N ARG A 3 47.95 -55.08 25.44
CA ARG A 3 47.87 -53.92 24.56
C ARG A 3 47.63 -54.39 23.12
N ILE A 4 46.48 -54.05 22.53
CA ILE A 4 46.17 -54.19 21.12
C ILE A 4 46.71 -53.00 20.37
N THR A 5 47.84 -53.14 19.67
CA THR A 5 48.36 -52.09 18.76
C THR A 5 47.71 -52.26 17.40
N ARG A 6 46.78 -51.37 17.03
CA ARG A 6 46.23 -51.30 15.69
C ARG A 6 47.25 -50.68 14.72
N SER A 7 47.56 -51.39 13.62
CA SER A 7 48.55 -50.94 12.64
C SER A 7 47.98 -49.82 11.74
N ARG A 8 48.86 -48.91 11.28
CA ARG A 8 48.52 -47.78 10.37
C ARG A 8 47.79 -48.22 9.08
N ARG A 9 47.98 -49.46 8.65
CA ARG A 9 47.30 -50.01 7.46
C ARG A 9 45.81 -50.27 7.67
N GLN A 10 45.39 -50.64 8.88
CA GLN A 10 43.94 -50.80 9.19
C GLN A 10 43.18 -49.50 9.33
N PHE A 11 43.88 -48.40 9.66
CA PHE A 11 43.28 -47.07 9.71
C PHE A 11 42.99 -46.49 8.32
N LEU A 12 43.86 -46.76 7.34
CA LEU A 12 43.69 -46.28 5.96
C LEU A 12 42.62 -47.07 5.17
N THR A 13 42.37 -48.33 5.52
CA THR A 13 41.30 -49.14 4.87
C THR A 13 39.89 -48.79 5.38
N MET A 14 39.75 -48.20 6.57
CA MET A 14 38.44 -47.72 7.06
C MET A 14 38.04 -46.37 6.49
N LEU A 15 38.98 -45.59 5.98
CA LEU A 15 38.67 -44.27 5.33
C LEU A 15 38.20 -44.43 3.88
N SER A 16 38.42 -45.60 3.25
CA SER A 16 38.04 -45.83 1.84
C SER A 16 36.63 -46.39 1.65
N VAL A 17 35.93 -46.83 2.70
CA VAL A 17 34.55 -47.36 2.62
C VAL A 17 33.47 -46.32 3.01
N ALA A 18 33.87 -45.17 3.56
CA ALA A 18 32.95 -44.09 3.91
C ALA A 18 32.67 -43.08 2.75
N GLY A 19 33.21 -43.36 1.55
CA GLY A 19 33.14 -42.43 0.40
C GLY A 19 32.01 -42.68 -0.61
N ALA A 20 31.11 -43.64 -0.39
CA ALA A 20 30.15 -44.04 -1.43
C ALA A 20 28.66 -44.08 -1.01
N ALA A 21 28.28 -43.50 0.13
CA ALA A 21 26.87 -43.45 0.49
C ALA A 21 26.58 -42.16 1.27
N GLY A 22 26.36 -41.10 0.54
CA GLY A 22 25.92 -39.85 1.14
C GLY A 22 26.05 -38.70 0.15
N LEU A 23 25.35 -38.74 -0.95
CA LEU A 23 24.88 -37.51 -1.60
C LEU A 23 23.90 -36.84 -0.61
N VAL A 24 24.43 -36.36 0.53
CA VAL A 24 23.76 -35.33 1.30
C VAL A 24 23.65 -34.17 0.35
N ARG A 25 22.46 -34.00 -0.20
CA ARG A 25 22.07 -32.76 -0.87
C ARG A 25 22.37 -31.67 0.13
N ALA A 26 23.51 -31.00 -0.02
CA ALA A 26 23.81 -29.80 0.74
C ALA A 26 22.57 -28.91 0.59
N PRO A 27 22.00 -28.38 1.70
CA PRO A 27 20.94 -27.41 1.56
C PRO A 27 21.48 -26.35 0.60
N ARG A 28 20.76 -26.11 -0.49
CA ARG A 28 21.12 -25.02 -1.40
C ARG A 28 21.28 -23.79 -0.51
N VAL A 29 22.52 -23.43 -0.23
CA VAL A 29 22.82 -22.10 0.32
C VAL A 29 22.22 -21.17 -0.71
N ARG A 30 21.09 -20.55 -0.39
CA ARG A 30 20.57 -19.43 -1.18
C ARG A 30 21.73 -18.47 -1.31
N GLY A 31 22.23 -18.29 -2.52
CA GLY A 31 23.33 -17.37 -2.78
C GLY A 31 22.94 -16.04 -2.12
N ALA A 32 23.87 -15.45 -1.35
CA ALA A 32 23.62 -14.18 -0.70
C ALA A 32 23.10 -13.21 -1.77
N GLU A 33 21.96 -12.60 -1.50
CA GLU A 33 21.37 -11.57 -2.39
C GLU A 33 22.42 -10.48 -2.60
N GLY A 34 22.70 -10.14 -3.87
CA GLY A 34 23.70 -9.13 -4.20
C GLY A 34 23.40 -7.77 -3.55
N LEU A 35 24.40 -6.88 -3.49
CA LEU A 35 24.18 -5.49 -3.07
C LEU A 35 23.16 -4.81 -3.99
N PRO A 36 22.38 -3.83 -3.49
CA PRO A 36 21.46 -3.08 -4.33
C PRO A 36 22.24 -2.32 -5.41
N GLU A 37 21.73 -2.28 -6.61
CA GLU A 37 22.37 -1.61 -7.76
C GLU A 37 22.43 -0.07 -7.59
N THR A 38 21.65 0.46 -6.66
CA THR A 38 21.65 1.87 -6.26
C THR A 38 21.46 1.98 -4.75
N THR A 39 22.09 2.99 -4.16
CA THR A 39 21.95 3.31 -2.74
C THR A 39 21.00 4.48 -2.49
N THR A 40 20.42 5.05 -3.55
CA THR A 40 19.43 6.13 -3.47
C THR A 40 18.04 5.56 -3.74
N VAL A 41 17.06 5.97 -2.93
CA VAL A 41 15.64 5.69 -3.15
C VAL A 41 14.82 6.95 -2.83
N ARG A 42 13.85 7.26 -3.70
CA ARG A 42 12.93 8.38 -3.56
C ARG A 42 11.51 7.84 -3.40
N ILE A 43 10.88 8.12 -2.27
CA ILE A 43 9.56 7.60 -1.89
C ILE A 43 8.60 8.78 -1.76
N VAL A 44 7.44 8.72 -2.39
CA VAL A 44 6.44 9.79 -2.35
C VAL A 44 6.01 10.08 -0.92
N ASN A 45 5.95 11.38 -0.59
CA ASN A 45 5.26 11.89 0.59
C ASN A 45 4.09 12.76 0.12
N ASP A 46 2.89 12.22 0.20
CA ASP A 46 1.64 12.88 -0.18
C ASP A 46 0.92 13.53 1.01
N GLY A 47 1.48 13.42 2.22
CA GLY A 47 0.93 13.97 3.45
C GLY A 47 -0.15 13.11 4.10
N THR A 48 -0.48 11.95 3.56
CA THR A 48 -1.47 11.04 4.15
C THR A 48 -0.85 10.17 5.26
N LEU A 49 -1.62 9.85 6.30
CA LEU A 49 -1.11 9.04 7.41
C LEU A 49 -1.29 7.53 7.20
N CYS A 50 -2.18 7.11 6.32
CA CYS A 50 -2.38 5.68 6.03
C CYS A 50 -1.16 5.02 5.36
N VAL A 51 -0.28 5.83 4.73
CA VAL A 51 0.98 5.36 4.15
C VAL A 51 2.14 5.34 5.13
N ALA A 52 1.88 5.37 6.43
CA ALA A 52 2.87 5.31 7.51
C ALA A 52 3.98 4.25 7.32
N PRO A 53 3.75 3.07 6.74
CA PRO A 53 4.81 2.11 6.43
C PRO A 53 5.96 2.69 5.61
N LEU A 54 5.71 3.65 4.72
CA LEU A 54 6.76 4.30 3.93
C LEU A 54 7.77 5.06 4.82
N PHE A 55 7.26 5.76 5.83
CA PHE A 55 8.07 6.58 6.74
C PHE A 55 8.69 5.73 7.86
N ALA A 56 7.98 4.70 8.32
CA ALA A 56 8.49 3.74 9.30
C ALA A 56 9.62 2.86 8.71
N ALA A 57 9.69 2.73 7.38
CA ALA A 57 10.67 1.91 6.69
C ALA A 57 12.09 2.49 6.68
N GLU A 58 12.34 3.74 7.07
CA GLU A 58 13.64 4.41 6.84
C GLU A 58 14.85 3.64 7.40
N GLU A 59 14.79 3.17 8.67
CA GLU A 59 15.88 2.37 9.23
C GLU A 59 16.02 1.01 8.55
N LEU A 60 14.91 0.40 8.15
CA LEU A 60 14.91 -0.86 7.41
C LEU A 60 15.52 -0.68 6.03
N LEU A 61 15.23 0.43 5.35
CA LEU A 61 15.87 0.79 4.07
C LEU A 61 17.37 0.96 4.23
N ARG A 62 17.82 1.65 5.30
CA ARG A 62 19.25 1.78 5.60
C ARG A 62 19.91 0.43 5.84
N ALA A 63 19.25 -0.48 6.56
CA ALA A 63 19.71 -1.85 6.77
C ALA A 63 19.76 -2.68 5.47
N GLU A 64 18.90 -2.37 4.50
CA GLU A 64 18.89 -2.99 3.17
C GLU A 64 19.95 -2.37 2.22
N GLY A 65 20.72 -1.36 2.65
CA GLY A 65 21.83 -0.77 1.92
C GLY A 65 21.56 0.59 1.26
N PHE A 66 20.42 1.23 1.55
CA PHE A 66 20.12 2.56 1.04
C PHE A 66 20.69 3.64 1.97
N THR A 67 21.67 4.39 1.47
CA THR A 67 22.32 5.48 2.24
C THR A 67 21.67 6.84 2.00
N ASP A 68 20.92 6.98 0.92
CA ASP A 68 20.22 8.22 0.53
C ASP A 68 18.73 7.93 0.31
N VAL A 69 17.94 8.10 1.37
CA VAL A 69 16.48 7.94 1.37
C VAL A 69 15.84 9.32 1.36
N ARG A 70 15.03 9.60 0.34
CA ARG A 70 14.39 10.91 0.14
C ARG A 70 12.88 10.78 0.06
N TYR A 71 12.18 11.79 0.56
CA TYR A 71 10.72 11.85 0.56
C TYR A 71 10.23 13.10 -0.20
N PRO A 72 10.24 13.10 -1.55
CA PRO A 72 9.72 14.22 -2.34
C PRO A 72 8.22 14.41 -2.03
N LYS A 73 7.84 15.67 -1.77
CA LYS A 73 6.43 16.04 -1.56
C LYS A 73 5.73 16.08 -2.92
N ILE A 74 4.74 15.23 -3.08
CA ILE A 74 3.87 15.14 -4.26
C ILE A 74 2.44 15.11 -3.72
N ALA A 75 1.58 15.99 -4.21
CA ALA A 75 0.20 16.06 -3.73
C ALA A 75 -0.56 14.76 -4.02
N ALA A 76 -1.43 14.34 -3.11
CA ALA A 76 -2.31 13.19 -3.29
C ALA A 76 -3.21 13.35 -4.53
N GLY A 77 -3.63 12.23 -5.11
CA GLY A 77 -4.40 12.18 -6.34
C GLY A 77 -3.54 11.78 -7.55
N ALA A 78 -4.00 12.06 -8.76
CA ALA A 78 -3.34 11.69 -10.02
C ALA A 78 -1.87 12.10 -10.10
N GLN A 79 -1.45 13.15 -9.36
CA GLN A 79 -0.06 13.62 -9.33
C GLN A 79 0.92 12.59 -8.76
N VAL A 80 0.47 11.64 -7.93
CA VAL A 80 1.30 10.56 -7.37
C VAL A 80 1.84 9.69 -8.51
N ASP A 81 0.95 9.17 -9.35
CA ASP A 81 1.35 8.31 -10.47
C ASP A 81 2.05 9.07 -11.59
N GLU A 82 1.68 10.32 -11.83
CA GLU A 82 2.43 11.21 -12.72
C GLU A 82 3.85 11.44 -12.21
N GLY A 83 4.05 11.61 -10.89
CA GLY A 83 5.35 11.76 -10.26
C GLY A 83 6.23 10.53 -10.45
N LEU A 84 5.65 9.33 -10.27
CA LEU A 84 6.33 8.07 -10.58
C LEU A 84 6.67 7.97 -12.07
N ALA A 85 5.71 8.23 -12.95
CA ALA A 85 5.88 8.13 -14.39
C ALA A 85 7.03 9.01 -14.92
N ARG A 86 7.15 10.23 -14.37
CA ARG A 86 8.22 11.17 -14.73
C ARG A 86 9.56 10.91 -14.03
N GLY A 87 9.61 9.92 -13.12
CA GLY A 87 10.80 9.65 -12.32
C GLY A 87 11.11 10.73 -11.28
N ALA A 88 10.11 11.50 -10.82
CA ALA A 88 10.25 12.42 -9.69
C ALA A 88 10.38 11.65 -8.36
N ALA A 89 9.78 10.48 -8.28
CA ALA A 89 9.95 9.49 -7.22
C ALA A 89 10.13 8.10 -7.83
N ASP A 90 10.61 7.16 -7.02
CA ASP A 90 10.85 5.77 -7.43
C ASP A 90 9.71 4.86 -6.96
N PHE A 91 9.13 5.14 -5.78
CA PHE A 91 8.06 4.36 -5.15
C PHE A 91 6.99 5.26 -4.57
N SER A 92 5.75 4.73 -4.59
CA SER A 92 4.60 5.29 -3.88
C SER A 92 3.74 4.19 -3.29
N VAL A 93 2.95 4.54 -2.27
CA VAL A 93 1.79 3.73 -1.84
C VAL A 93 0.57 4.59 -2.06
N PHE A 94 -0.35 4.12 -2.90
CA PHE A 94 -1.55 4.87 -3.24
C PHE A 94 -2.72 3.93 -3.61
N VAL A 95 -3.88 4.50 -3.90
CA VAL A 95 -5.12 3.76 -4.09
C VAL A 95 -5.16 3.02 -5.45
N PRO A 96 -5.62 1.75 -5.48
CA PRO A 96 -5.56 0.92 -6.69
C PRO A 96 -6.40 1.45 -7.85
N PHE A 97 -7.51 2.13 -7.60
CA PHE A 97 -8.33 2.67 -8.69
C PHE A 97 -7.63 3.79 -9.46
N GLU A 98 -6.86 4.67 -8.80
CA GLU A 98 -6.03 5.69 -9.46
C GLU A 98 -4.90 5.05 -10.27
N HIS A 99 -4.22 4.04 -9.69
CA HIS A 99 -3.21 3.27 -10.42
C HIS A 99 -3.78 2.64 -11.70
N MET A 100 -5.02 2.12 -11.67
CA MET A 100 -5.66 1.56 -12.86
C MET A 100 -5.96 2.62 -13.92
N LEU A 101 -6.40 3.81 -13.52
CA LEU A 101 -6.60 4.94 -14.42
C LEU A 101 -5.28 5.38 -15.07
N ALA A 102 -4.22 5.48 -14.29
CA ALA A 102 -2.89 5.84 -14.79
C ALA A 102 -2.34 4.79 -15.77
N LEU A 103 -2.51 3.50 -15.45
CA LEU A 103 -2.09 2.39 -16.34
C LEU A 103 -2.90 2.35 -17.64
N ASP A 104 -4.21 2.60 -17.60
CA ASP A 104 -5.05 2.72 -18.80
C ASP A 104 -4.61 3.89 -19.69
N ALA A 105 -4.18 5.00 -19.07
CA ALA A 105 -3.57 6.14 -19.76
C ALA A 105 -2.13 5.89 -20.25
N GLY A 106 -1.56 4.71 -19.99
CA GLY A 106 -0.23 4.31 -20.45
C GLY A 106 0.93 4.75 -19.55
N ALA A 107 0.68 5.14 -18.29
CA ALA A 107 1.74 5.52 -17.36
C ALA A 107 2.75 4.37 -17.16
N PRO A 108 4.07 4.67 -17.22
CA PRO A 108 5.12 3.67 -17.05
C PRO A 108 5.37 3.34 -15.57
N ILE A 109 4.33 2.88 -14.88
CA ILE A 109 4.38 2.41 -13.49
C ILE A 109 4.22 0.89 -13.41
N THR A 110 4.59 0.31 -12.28
CA THR A 110 4.46 -1.13 -12.00
C THR A 110 4.01 -1.32 -10.56
N LEU A 111 2.92 -2.06 -10.36
CA LEU A 111 2.40 -2.43 -9.05
C LEU A 111 3.13 -3.66 -8.51
N LEU A 112 3.51 -3.64 -7.24
CA LEU A 112 4.41 -4.61 -6.64
C LEU A 112 3.81 -5.38 -5.46
N ALA A 113 2.92 -4.76 -4.67
CA ALA A 113 2.29 -5.38 -3.50
C ALA A 113 1.07 -4.59 -3.02
N GLY A 114 0.16 -5.27 -2.31
CA GLY A 114 -0.78 -4.60 -1.43
C GLY A 114 -0.11 -4.23 -0.10
N VAL A 115 -0.50 -3.11 0.51
CA VAL A 115 0.11 -2.61 1.75
C VAL A 115 -0.89 -2.68 2.91
N HIS A 116 -2.06 -2.08 2.77
CA HIS A 116 -3.09 -2.13 3.81
C HIS A 116 -4.50 -2.20 3.24
N VAL A 117 -5.41 -2.70 4.06
CA VAL A 117 -6.84 -2.74 3.80
C VAL A 117 -7.47 -1.49 4.40
N GLY A 118 -8.48 -0.96 3.79
CA GLY A 118 -9.35 0.11 4.25
C GLY A 118 -8.66 1.32 4.91
N CYS A 119 -9.09 2.49 4.57
CA CYS A 119 -8.74 3.72 5.28
C CYS A 119 -9.76 4.83 5.04
N PHE A 120 -10.69 4.60 4.11
CA PHE A 120 -11.73 5.59 3.84
C PHE A 120 -12.90 5.40 4.78
N GLU A 121 -13.42 6.53 5.27
CA GLU A 121 -14.66 6.60 6.01
C GLU A 121 -15.58 7.65 5.41
N LEU A 122 -16.84 7.27 5.19
CA LEU A 122 -17.89 8.17 4.73
C LEU A 122 -18.65 8.70 5.93
N PHE A 123 -18.44 9.96 6.23
CA PHE A 123 -19.19 10.68 7.27
C PHE A 123 -20.44 11.30 6.65
N ALA A 124 -21.53 11.31 7.42
CA ALA A 124 -22.79 11.90 6.99
C ALA A 124 -23.49 12.64 8.13
N ARG A 125 -24.44 13.50 7.75
CA ARG A 125 -25.34 14.19 8.66
C ARG A 125 -26.47 13.26 9.10
N GLU A 126 -27.16 13.66 10.16
CA GLU A 126 -28.35 12.97 10.64
C GLU A 126 -29.38 12.77 9.51
N GLY A 127 -30.03 11.62 9.47
CA GLY A 127 -30.97 11.24 8.43
C GLY A 127 -30.35 10.60 7.17
N ILE A 128 -29.01 10.50 7.07
CA ILE A 128 -28.30 9.78 6.01
C ILE A 128 -27.62 8.57 6.64
N HIS A 129 -28.01 7.35 6.22
CA HIS A 129 -27.55 6.12 6.85
C HIS A 129 -26.87 5.14 5.88
N LYS A 130 -26.98 5.38 4.58
CA LYS A 130 -26.40 4.51 3.52
C LYS A 130 -26.13 5.34 2.26
N ILE A 131 -25.33 4.79 1.35
CA ILE A 131 -24.90 5.48 0.12
C ILE A 131 -26.09 5.91 -0.75
N THR A 132 -27.18 5.11 -0.80
CA THR A 132 -28.37 5.50 -1.60
C THR A 132 -29.09 6.76 -1.08
N ASP A 133 -28.87 7.13 0.18
CA ASP A 133 -29.46 8.34 0.77
C ASP A 133 -28.70 9.61 0.34
N LEU A 134 -27.58 9.46 -0.38
CA LEU A 134 -26.83 10.59 -0.95
C LEU A 134 -27.50 11.20 -2.18
N LYS A 135 -28.60 10.61 -2.67
CA LYS A 135 -29.35 11.19 -3.80
C LYS A 135 -29.87 12.60 -3.47
N GLY A 136 -29.49 13.57 -4.31
CA GLY A 136 -29.81 14.99 -4.12
C GLY A 136 -29.05 15.67 -2.98
N LYS A 137 -27.93 15.06 -2.51
CA LYS A 137 -27.11 15.58 -1.42
C LYS A 137 -25.82 16.20 -1.92
N THR A 138 -25.28 17.12 -1.15
CA THR A 138 -23.98 17.75 -1.38
C THR A 138 -22.91 16.96 -0.63
N VAL A 139 -21.95 16.40 -1.37
CA VAL A 139 -20.93 15.49 -0.84
C VAL A 139 -19.51 16.01 -1.11
N GLY A 140 -18.75 16.13 -0.03
CA GLY A 140 -17.35 16.55 -0.08
C GLY A 140 -16.39 15.40 -0.34
N LEU A 141 -15.37 15.64 -1.18
CA LEU A 141 -14.24 14.73 -1.39
C LEU A 141 -12.97 15.44 -1.86
N HIS A 142 -11.87 14.71 -1.88
CA HIS A 142 -10.60 15.19 -2.38
C HIS A 142 -10.58 15.29 -3.91
N ALA A 143 -9.55 15.93 -4.40
CA ALA A 143 -9.31 16.56 -5.69
C ALA A 143 -9.83 15.89 -6.97
N SER A 144 -10.13 14.60 -6.98
CA SER A 144 -10.59 13.91 -8.19
C SER A 144 -12.12 13.77 -8.22
N PRO A 145 -12.80 14.16 -9.31
CA PRO A 145 -14.20 13.83 -9.51
C PRO A 145 -14.42 12.31 -9.68
N ILE A 146 -13.36 11.56 -9.97
CA ILE A 146 -13.36 10.10 -9.97
C ILE A 146 -12.79 9.65 -8.63
N SER A 147 -13.66 9.27 -7.72
CA SER A 147 -13.29 8.82 -6.39
C SER A 147 -13.83 7.43 -6.13
N LEU A 148 -13.33 6.79 -5.08
CA LEU A 148 -13.89 5.54 -4.59
C LEU A 148 -15.42 5.66 -4.37
N LEU A 149 -15.89 6.81 -3.87
CA LEU A 149 -17.32 7.03 -3.62
C LEU A 149 -18.14 7.11 -4.91
N THR A 150 -17.58 7.58 -6.01
CA THR A 150 -18.23 7.54 -7.32
C THR A 150 -18.52 6.11 -7.77
N LEU A 151 -17.53 5.21 -7.60
CA LEU A 151 -17.72 3.78 -7.87
C LEU A 151 -18.76 3.15 -6.93
N MET A 152 -18.71 3.50 -5.64
CA MET A 152 -19.69 3.02 -4.65
C MET A 152 -21.11 3.47 -4.97
N ALA A 153 -21.28 4.71 -5.34
CA ALA A 153 -22.58 5.27 -5.72
C ALA A 153 -23.15 4.59 -6.98
N ALA A 154 -22.32 4.39 -8.00
CA ALA A 154 -22.73 3.67 -9.21
C ALA A 154 -23.16 2.22 -8.91
N GLN A 155 -22.47 1.53 -8.01
CA GLN A 155 -22.81 0.15 -7.62
C GLN A 155 -24.17 0.01 -6.93
N VAL A 156 -24.63 1.04 -6.25
CA VAL A 156 -25.94 1.04 -5.59
C VAL A 156 -27.04 1.67 -6.47
N GLY A 157 -26.75 1.91 -7.75
CA GLY A 157 -27.72 2.37 -8.74
C GLY A 157 -27.93 3.91 -8.77
N LEU A 158 -27.05 4.69 -8.14
CA LEU A 158 -27.03 6.13 -8.32
C LEU A 158 -26.27 6.48 -9.60
N ASP A 159 -26.69 7.56 -10.29
CA ASP A 159 -25.89 8.24 -11.30
C ASP A 159 -25.01 9.29 -10.62
N PRO A 160 -23.70 9.04 -10.41
CA PRO A 160 -22.87 9.96 -9.66
C PRO A 160 -22.78 11.37 -10.27
N ALA A 161 -23.02 11.49 -11.58
CA ALA A 161 -22.95 12.78 -12.27
C ALA A 161 -24.23 13.60 -12.13
N LYS A 162 -25.37 12.95 -11.80
CA LYS A 162 -26.68 13.62 -11.75
C LYS A 162 -27.31 13.61 -10.36
N ASP A 163 -27.06 12.53 -9.59
CA ASP A 163 -27.75 12.28 -8.33
C ASP A 163 -27.00 12.90 -7.13
N ILE A 164 -25.75 13.32 -7.29
CA ILE A 164 -24.93 13.84 -6.20
C ILE A 164 -24.26 15.15 -6.62
N GLU A 165 -24.33 16.17 -5.75
CA GLU A 165 -23.61 17.43 -5.91
C GLU A 165 -22.22 17.31 -5.25
N TRP A 166 -21.16 17.34 -6.05
CA TRP A 166 -19.80 17.17 -5.58
C TRP A 166 -19.13 18.49 -5.21
N VAL A 167 -18.56 18.54 -4.01
CA VAL A 167 -17.67 19.62 -3.56
C VAL A 167 -16.27 19.03 -3.41
N THR A 168 -15.34 19.47 -4.25
CA THR A 168 -13.98 18.91 -4.29
C THR A 168 -12.93 19.94 -3.95
N SER A 169 -11.79 19.51 -3.42
CA SER A 169 -10.62 20.37 -3.18
C SER A 169 -9.88 20.77 -4.46
N ALA A 170 -10.37 20.35 -5.64
CA ALA A 170 -9.91 20.90 -6.92
C ALA A 170 -10.21 22.40 -7.05
N ASP A 171 -11.29 22.89 -6.43
CA ASP A 171 -11.48 24.33 -6.18
C ASP A 171 -10.61 24.74 -4.97
N PRO A 172 -9.57 25.59 -5.14
CA PRO A 172 -8.72 26.01 -4.04
C PRO A 172 -9.45 26.74 -2.89
N LYS A 173 -10.66 27.24 -3.15
CA LYS A 173 -11.52 27.91 -2.16
C LYS A 173 -12.38 26.92 -1.38
N ALA A 174 -12.65 25.75 -1.97
CA ALA A 174 -13.41 24.71 -1.31
C ALA A 174 -12.51 23.93 -0.34
N LYS A 175 -12.96 23.83 0.90
CA LYS A 175 -12.37 23.02 1.95
C LYS A 175 -13.41 22.01 2.40
N PRO A 176 -13.55 20.87 1.69
CA PRO A 176 -14.67 19.95 1.90
C PRO A 176 -14.79 19.46 3.35
N LEU A 177 -13.67 19.15 4.01
CA LEU A 177 -13.65 18.77 5.43
C LEU A 177 -14.25 19.87 6.32
N GLU A 178 -13.82 21.11 6.14
CA GLU A 178 -14.32 22.26 6.93
C GLU A 178 -15.79 22.52 6.65
N LEU A 179 -16.19 22.45 5.38
CA LEU A 179 -17.61 22.61 4.99
C LEU A 179 -18.47 21.52 5.64
N PHE A 180 -17.97 20.30 5.71
CA PHE A 180 -18.67 19.23 6.42
C PHE A 180 -18.68 19.48 7.94
N ALA A 181 -17.55 19.81 8.54
CA ALA A 181 -17.46 20.09 9.98
C ALA A 181 -18.41 21.24 10.41
N ASP A 182 -18.53 22.28 9.57
CA ASP A 182 -19.42 23.44 9.78
C ASP A 182 -20.92 23.17 9.47
N GLY A 183 -21.26 21.98 8.97
CA GLY A 183 -22.65 21.66 8.61
C GLY A 183 -23.16 22.22 7.28
N LYS A 184 -22.26 22.62 6.39
CA LYS A 184 -22.59 23.26 5.11
C LYS A 184 -22.77 22.28 3.96
N ILE A 185 -22.33 21.03 4.13
CA ILE A 185 -22.54 19.91 3.21
C ILE A 185 -23.03 18.66 3.96
N ASP A 186 -23.63 17.74 3.25
CA ASP A 186 -24.39 16.62 3.81
C ASP A 186 -23.50 15.41 4.18
N ALA A 187 -22.45 15.15 3.40
CA ALA A 187 -21.55 14.02 3.63
C ALA A 187 -20.11 14.37 3.20
N PHE A 188 -19.15 13.58 3.68
CA PHE A 188 -17.75 13.74 3.36
C PHE A 188 -17.04 12.39 3.38
N LEU A 189 -16.34 12.04 2.29
CA LEU A 189 -15.45 10.89 2.25
C LEU A 189 -14.04 11.34 2.63
N GLY A 190 -13.59 10.90 3.79
CA GLY A 190 -12.25 11.20 4.31
C GLY A 190 -11.33 9.99 4.38
N PHE A 191 -10.05 10.26 4.47
CA PHE A 191 -8.98 9.32 4.80
C PHE A 191 -8.01 9.96 5.82
N PRO A 192 -7.24 9.14 6.58
CA PRO A 192 -6.43 9.68 7.68
C PRO A 192 -5.47 10.81 7.24
N PRO A 193 -5.43 11.92 8.04
CA PRO A 193 -5.95 12.04 9.43
C PRO A 193 -7.38 12.58 9.58
N GLU A 194 -8.14 12.79 8.52
CA GLU A 194 -9.42 13.47 8.55
C GLU A 194 -10.52 12.76 9.36
N PRO A 195 -10.67 11.42 9.30
CA PRO A 195 -11.60 10.71 10.16
C PRO A 195 -11.33 10.97 11.65
N GLN A 196 -10.06 10.99 12.06
CA GLN A 196 -9.68 11.28 13.44
C GLN A 196 -10.04 12.72 13.84
N GLU A 197 -9.87 13.66 12.92
CA GLU A 197 -10.26 15.07 13.13
C GLU A 197 -11.78 15.22 13.25
N LEU A 198 -12.57 14.62 12.36
CA LEU A 198 -14.03 14.69 12.40
C LEU A 198 -14.59 14.05 13.66
N ARG A 199 -14.02 12.92 14.12
CA ARG A 199 -14.39 12.31 15.41
C ARG A 199 -14.07 13.25 16.59
N ALA A 200 -12.90 13.88 16.60
CA ALA A 200 -12.52 14.85 17.63
C ALA A 200 -13.47 16.05 17.69
N ARG A 201 -13.94 16.50 16.52
CA ARG A 201 -14.94 17.57 16.38
C ARG A 201 -16.38 17.11 16.62
N ARG A 202 -16.62 15.81 16.75
CA ARG A 202 -17.97 15.20 16.81
C ARG A 202 -18.85 15.62 15.62
N ALA A 203 -18.26 15.69 14.43
CA ALA A 203 -18.90 16.14 13.21
C ALA A 203 -19.49 14.95 12.44
N GLY A 204 -20.82 14.78 12.51
CA GLY A 204 -21.55 13.73 11.84
C GLY A 204 -21.33 12.33 12.43
N HIS A 205 -21.69 11.30 11.64
CA HIS A 205 -21.49 9.88 11.98
C HIS A 205 -20.99 9.12 10.76
N VAL A 206 -20.32 7.99 10.98
CA VAL A 206 -19.79 7.13 9.91
C VAL A 206 -20.92 6.25 9.40
N ILE A 207 -21.16 6.25 8.09
CA ILE A 207 -22.14 5.39 7.42
C ILE A 207 -21.49 4.29 6.58
N LEU A 208 -20.16 4.41 6.34
CA LEU A 208 -19.36 3.39 5.68
C LEU A 208 -17.90 3.52 6.14
N ASN A 209 -17.29 2.38 6.48
CA ASN A 209 -15.87 2.26 6.79
C ASN A 209 -15.26 1.13 5.95
N THR A 210 -14.34 1.47 5.06
CA THR A 210 -13.74 0.51 4.14
C THR A 210 -12.81 -0.50 4.82
N ALA A 211 -12.42 -0.28 6.09
CA ALA A 211 -11.66 -1.26 6.86
C ALA A 211 -12.52 -2.43 7.38
N THR A 212 -13.82 -2.20 7.55
CA THR A 212 -14.75 -3.17 8.16
C THR A 212 -15.88 -3.62 7.24
N ASP A 213 -16.33 -2.74 6.34
CA ASP A 213 -17.53 -2.97 5.56
C ASP A 213 -17.24 -3.66 4.22
N ARG A 214 -18.01 -4.72 3.96
CA ARG A 214 -17.93 -5.46 2.69
C ARG A 214 -18.59 -4.68 1.55
N PRO A 215 -18.07 -4.83 0.31
CA PRO A 215 -16.95 -5.70 -0.10
C PRO A 215 -15.58 -5.08 0.15
N TRP A 216 -15.50 -3.81 0.50
CA TRP A 216 -14.28 -2.98 0.53
C TRP A 216 -13.20 -3.52 1.47
N SER A 217 -13.62 -4.04 2.63
CA SER A 217 -12.72 -4.63 3.63
C SER A 217 -12.05 -5.94 3.19
N GLN A 218 -12.38 -6.46 2.00
CA GLN A 218 -11.80 -7.68 1.45
C GLN A 218 -10.66 -7.41 0.44
N TYR A 219 -10.39 -6.13 0.16
CA TYR A 219 -9.42 -5.69 -0.84
C TYR A 219 -8.44 -4.67 -0.26
N PHE A 220 -7.26 -4.60 -0.84
CA PHE A 220 -6.31 -3.56 -0.46
C PHE A 220 -6.87 -2.17 -0.80
N CYS A 221 -6.77 -1.27 0.17
CA CYS A 221 -7.08 0.14 -0.02
C CYS A 221 -5.92 0.88 -0.68
N CYS A 222 -4.68 0.52 -0.29
CA CYS A 222 -3.48 1.10 -0.87
C CYS A 222 -2.48 0.02 -1.29
N MET A 223 -1.83 0.26 -2.42
CA MET A 223 -0.86 -0.64 -3.04
C MET A 223 0.45 0.08 -3.33
N LEU A 224 1.55 -0.67 -3.23
CA LEU A 224 2.88 -0.18 -3.58
C LEU A 224 3.07 -0.23 -5.09
N ALA A 225 3.38 0.92 -5.66
CA ALA A 225 3.77 1.10 -7.05
C ALA A 225 5.20 1.64 -7.16
N SER A 226 5.83 1.39 -8.30
CA SER A 226 7.15 1.91 -8.64
C SER A 226 7.21 2.40 -10.08
N ASN A 227 8.14 3.30 -10.36
CA ASN A 227 8.52 3.63 -11.72
C ASN A 227 9.03 2.38 -12.45
N ARG A 228 8.48 2.08 -13.63
CA ARG A 228 8.79 0.85 -14.39
C ARG A 228 10.26 0.74 -14.77
N GLU A 229 10.88 1.86 -15.11
CA GLU A 229 12.31 1.89 -15.46
C GLU A 229 13.19 1.58 -14.25
N TYR A 230 12.81 2.05 -13.04
CA TYR A 230 13.50 1.71 -11.81
C TYR A 230 13.46 0.19 -11.56
N VAL A 231 12.27 -0.41 -11.65
CA VAL A 231 12.09 -1.87 -11.47
C VAL A 231 12.94 -2.67 -12.46
N ARG A 232 12.96 -2.25 -13.71
CA ARG A 232 13.74 -2.89 -14.78
C ARG A 232 15.26 -2.78 -14.55
N LYS A 233 15.71 -1.60 -14.14
CA LYS A 233 17.15 -1.27 -14.02
C LYS A 233 17.74 -1.76 -12.70
N TYR A 234 16.95 -1.79 -11.62
CA TYR A 234 17.40 -2.04 -10.26
C TYR A 234 16.57 -3.14 -9.57
N PRO A 235 16.57 -4.39 -10.08
CA PRO A 235 15.71 -5.45 -9.54
C PRO A 235 16.07 -5.86 -8.11
N ILE A 236 17.36 -5.87 -7.72
CA ILE A 236 17.78 -6.16 -6.35
C ILE A 236 17.32 -5.03 -5.41
N ALA A 237 17.57 -3.78 -5.78
CA ALA A 237 17.11 -2.62 -5.03
C ALA A 237 15.57 -2.61 -4.89
N THR A 238 14.84 -2.93 -5.95
CA THR A 238 13.37 -3.03 -5.92
C THR A 238 12.91 -4.05 -4.88
N LYS A 239 13.47 -5.26 -4.87
CA LYS A 239 13.12 -6.30 -3.89
C LYS A 239 13.44 -5.86 -2.46
N ARG A 240 14.58 -5.20 -2.25
CA ARG A 240 15.01 -4.70 -0.93
C ARG A 240 14.11 -3.59 -0.42
N VAL A 241 13.72 -2.64 -1.27
CA VAL A 241 12.73 -1.60 -0.91
C VAL A 241 11.41 -2.25 -0.52
N LEU A 242 10.90 -3.16 -1.33
CA LEU A 242 9.67 -3.89 -1.03
C LEU A 242 9.76 -4.63 0.31
N ARG A 243 10.89 -5.32 0.59
CA ARG A 243 11.11 -6.01 1.86
C ARG A 243 11.09 -5.05 3.04
N ALA A 244 11.74 -3.91 2.93
CA ALA A 244 11.75 -2.89 3.99
C ALA A 244 10.34 -2.35 4.26
N ILE A 245 9.58 -2.02 3.21
CA ILE A 245 8.21 -1.50 3.35
C ILE A 245 7.28 -2.56 3.95
N LEU A 246 7.31 -3.81 3.49
CA LEU A 246 6.47 -4.87 4.05
C LEU A 246 6.79 -5.18 5.52
N LYS A 247 8.06 -5.14 5.92
CA LYS A 247 8.45 -5.23 7.34
C LYS A 247 7.94 -4.02 8.14
N ALA A 248 7.99 -2.82 7.57
CA ALA A 248 7.44 -1.63 8.21
C ALA A 248 5.92 -1.71 8.34
N THR A 249 5.25 -2.34 7.38
CA THR A 249 3.81 -2.64 7.46
C THR A 249 3.50 -3.55 8.65
N ASP A 250 4.31 -4.58 8.89
CA ASP A 250 4.20 -5.42 10.09
C ASP A 250 4.42 -4.62 11.38
N LEU A 251 5.40 -3.69 11.40
CA LEU A 251 5.61 -2.80 12.56
C LEU A 251 4.41 -1.88 12.82
N CYS A 252 3.77 -1.37 11.77
CA CYS A 252 2.54 -0.58 11.92
C CYS A 252 1.42 -1.38 12.61
N ALA A 253 1.30 -2.68 12.32
CA ALA A 253 0.31 -3.55 12.95
C ALA A 253 0.68 -3.94 14.38
N THR A 254 1.97 -4.23 14.66
CA THR A 254 2.41 -4.82 15.92
C THR A 254 2.89 -3.81 16.96
N GLU A 255 3.36 -2.65 16.52
CA GLU A 255 3.96 -1.61 17.38
C GLU A 255 3.40 -0.21 17.06
N PRO A 256 2.04 -0.03 16.97
CA PRO A 256 1.45 1.22 16.47
C PRO A 256 1.89 2.47 17.27
N SER A 257 2.01 2.37 18.57
CA SER A 257 2.46 3.50 19.42
C SER A 257 3.88 3.95 19.10
N ARG A 258 4.80 3.00 18.87
CA ARG A 258 6.19 3.29 18.52
C ARG A 258 6.27 3.91 17.13
N VAL A 259 5.53 3.38 16.18
CA VAL A 259 5.48 3.92 14.81
C VAL A 259 4.85 5.31 14.80
N ALA A 260 3.75 5.54 15.55
CA ALA A 260 3.13 6.86 15.68
C ALA A 260 4.13 7.90 16.18
N GLN A 261 4.89 7.59 17.26
CA GLN A 261 5.91 8.49 17.78
C GLN A 261 6.98 8.78 16.73
N ARG A 262 7.46 7.75 16.04
CA ARG A 262 8.50 7.88 15.02
C ARG A 262 8.10 8.78 13.84
N ILE A 263 6.87 8.63 13.32
CA ILE A 263 6.42 9.47 12.19
C ILE A 263 6.15 10.91 12.62
N VAL A 264 5.82 11.16 13.89
CA VAL A 264 5.73 12.52 14.45
C VAL A 264 7.11 13.13 14.60
N ASP A 265 8.06 12.41 15.19
CA ASP A 265 9.44 12.88 15.37
C ASP A 265 10.12 13.15 14.02
N GLY A 266 9.80 12.36 13.01
CA GLY A 266 10.26 12.54 11.62
C GLY A 266 9.58 13.68 10.85
N GLY A 267 8.57 14.35 11.44
CA GLY A 267 7.83 15.44 10.80
C GLY A 267 6.84 15.00 9.71
N PHE A 268 6.48 13.70 9.67
CA PHE A 268 5.50 13.14 8.73
C PHE A 268 4.07 13.22 9.25
N ALA A 269 3.89 13.37 10.56
CA ALA A 269 2.60 13.57 11.21
C ALA A 269 2.68 14.78 12.17
N ALA A 270 1.65 15.62 12.17
CA ALA A 270 1.60 16.78 13.05
C ALA A 270 1.13 16.43 14.47
N ARG A 271 0.37 15.33 14.63
CA ARG A 271 -0.29 14.95 15.89
C ARG A 271 -0.14 13.46 16.16
N TYR A 272 0.37 13.16 17.35
CA TYR A 272 0.56 11.77 17.81
C TYR A 272 -0.76 11.01 17.95
N ASP A 273 -1.79 11.62 18.53
CA ASP A 273 -3.09 11.01 18.74
C ASP A 273 -3.77 10.63 17.41
N TYR A 274 -3.64 11.44 16.36
CA TYR A 274 -4.16 11.14 15.04
C TYR A 274 -3.34 10.02 14.36
N ALA A 275 -2.02 10.07 14.50
CA ALA A 275 -1.15 9.03 13.97
C ALA A 275 -1.44 7.67 14.63
N LEU A 276 -1.54 7.64 15.97
CA LEU A 276 -1.87 6.42 16.71
C LEU A 276 -3.26 5.89 16.35
N GLY A 277 -4.27 6.78 16.27
CA GLY A 277 -5.62 6.41 15.86
C GLY A 277 -5.62 5.78 14.47
N THR A 278 -4.93 6.39 13.50
CA THR A 278 -4.78 5.85 12.14
C THR A 278 -4.17 4.44 12.14
N LEU A 279 -3.06 4.25 12.87
CA LEU A 279 -2.37 2.96 12.94
C LEU A 279 -3.18 1.88 13.65
N SER A 280 -4.08 2.27 14.56
CA SER A 280 -4.97 1.35 15.28
C SER A 280 -6.20 0.97 14.46
N ASP A 281 -6.71 1.87 13.62
CA ASP A 281 -7.93 1.69 12.84
C ASP A 281 -7.69 0.88 11.56
N ILE A 282 -6.48 0.94 10.99
CA ILE A 282 -6.16 0.34 9.68
C ILE A 282 -5.55 -1.06 9.84
N PRO A 283 -6.10 -2.09 9.14
CA PRO A 283 -5.52 -3.43 9.12
C PRO A 283 -4.25 -3.49 8.25
N TYR A 284 -3.07 -3.33 8.86
CA TYR A 284 -1.76 -3.46 8.19
C TYR A 284 -1.25 -4.90 8.11
N ASP A 285 -1.88 -5.86 8.79
CA ASP A 285 -1.44 -7.25 8.89
C ASP A 285 -1.85 -8.13 7.68
N LYS A 286 -2.66 -7.61 6.74
CA LYS A 286 -3.30 -8.41 5.67
C LYS A 286 -2.46 -8.63 4.41
N TRP A 287 -1.29 -8.03 4.28
CA TRP A 287 -0.50 -8.11 3.05
C TRP A 287 -0.04 -9.54 2.68
N ARG A 288 0.04 -10.45 3.69
CA ARG A 288 0.36 -11.87 3.45
C ARG A 288 -0.85 -12.68 3.01
N GLU A 289 -2.01 -12.36 3.57
CA GLU A 289 -3.24 -13.14 3.41
C GLU A 289 -3.99 -12.79 2.13
N TYR A 290 -4.09 -11.48 1.83
CA TYR A 290 -4.89 -11.00 0.71
C TYR A 290 -4.12 -11.11 -0.61
N ASP A 291 -4.90 -11.37 -1.68
CA ASP A 291 -4.35 -11.42 -3.03
C ASP A 291 -4.35 -10.01 -3.65
N ALA A 292 -3.14 -9.54 -3.98
CA ALA A 292 -2.96 -8.23 -4.59
C ALA A 292 -3.56 -8.16 -6.01
N GLU A 293 -3.49 -9.26 -6.78
CA GLU A 293 -4.06 -9.31 -8.12
C GLU A 293 -5.60 -9.33 -8.08
N ASP A 294 -6.21 -10.02 -7.12
CA ASP A 294 -7.67 -10.02 -6.94
C ASP A 294 -8.19 -8.61 -6.60
N THR A 295 -7.44 -7.85 -5.80
CA THR A 295 -7.75 -6.43 -5.56
C THR A 295 -7.79 -5.63 -6.86
N LEU A 296 -6.77 -5.77 -7.71
CA LEU A 296 -6.75 -5.05 -8.99
C LEU A 296 -7.86 -5.49 -9.92
N ARG A 297 -8.17 -6.79 -9.95
CA ARG A 297 -9.29 -7.33 -10.73
C ARG A 297 -10.62 -6.74 -10.28
N PHE A 298 -10.83 -6.65 -8.95
CA PHE A 298 -12.01 -6.03 -8.38
C PHE A 298 -12.20 -4.58 -8.85
N TYR A 299 -11.18 -3.74 -8.76
CA TYR A 299 -11.28 -2.33 -9.16
C TYR A 299 -11.31 -2.15 -10.68
N ALA A 300 -10.46 -2.88 -11.44
CA ALA A 300 -10.41 -2.76 -12.89
C ALA A 300 -11.74 -3.14 -13.56
N LEU A 301 -12.40 -4.21 -13.09
CA LEU A 301 -13.73 -4.59 -13.59
C LEU A 301 -14.74 -3.48 -13.39
N ARG A 302 -14.79 -2.89 -12.20
CA ARG A 302 -15.76 -1.83 -11.87
C ARG A 302 -15.50 -0.53 -12.63
N LEU A 303 -14.23 -0.17 -12.78
CA LEU A 303 -13.84 0.99 -13.60
C LEU A 303 -14.20 0.78 -15.07
N HIS A 304 -14.03 -0.44 -15.59
CA HIS A 304 -14.39 -0.79 -16.95
C HIS A 304 -15.92 -0.79 -17.14
N GLU A 305 -16.67 -1.39 -16.23
CA GLU A 305 -18.15 -1.38 -16.24
C GLU A 305 -18.71 0.05 -16.16
N ALA A 306 -18.05 0.92 -15.39
CA ALA A 306 -18.41 2.35 -15.30
C ALA A 306 -17.93 3.19 -16.51
N GLY A 307 -17.22 2.59 -17.47
CA GLY A 307 -16.66 3.29 -18.64
C GLY A 307 -15.51 4.24 -18.32
N MET A 308 -14.90 4.12 -17.14
CA MET A 308 -13.81 4.98 -16.66
C MET A 308 -12.45 4.55 -17.19
N ILE A 309 -12.27 3.29 -17.55
CA ILE A 309 -11.12 2.77 -18.31
C ILE A 309 -11.59 2.09 -19.59
N LYS A 310 -10.74 2.10 -20.61
CA LYS A 310 -11.03 1.57 -21.96
C LYS A 310 -10.37 0.22 -22.21
N SER A 311 -9.20 0.01 -21.63
CA SER A 311 -8.45 -1.23 -21.83
C SER A 311 -9.12 -2.39 -21.10
N ASP A 312 -8.95 -3.59 -21.65
CA ASP A 312 -9.36 -4.82 -20.98
C ASP A 312 -8.68 -4.97 -19.61
N PRO A 313 -9.43 -5.26 -18.53
CA PRO A 313 -8.89 -5.37 -17.16
C PRO A 313 -7.72 -6.35 -17.04
N ASN A 314 -7.76 -7.52 -17.68
CA ASN A 314 -6.67 -8.50 -17.63
C ASN A 314 -5.41 -7.97 -18.31
N THR A 315 -5.58 -7.21 -19.38
CA THR A 315 -4.48 -6.57 -20.11
C THR A 315 -3.77 -5.54 -19.25
N ILE A 316 -4.53 -4.68 -18.54
CA ILE A 316 -3.96 -3.67 -17.62
C ILE A 316 -3.19 -4.37 -16.48
N ILE A 317 -3.79 -5.37 -15.84
CA ILE A 317 -3.19 -6.11 -14.74
C ILE A 317 -1.89 -6.78 -15.20
N THR A 318 -1.93 -7.54 -16.30
CA THR A 318 -0.76 -8.28 -16.80
C THR A 318 0.40 -7.35 -17.16
N LYS A 319 0.11 -6.18 -17.74
CA LYS A 319 1.15 -5.21 -18.15
C LYS A 319 1.59 -4.27 -17.03
N GLY A 320 0.73 -4.08 -16.03
CA GLY A 320 0.91 -3.11 -14.94
C GLY A 320 1.50 -3.69 -13.65
N THR A 321 1.75 -5.00 -13.58
CA THR A 321 2.15 -5.67 -12.33
C THR A 321 3.43 -6.47 -12.46
N ASP A 322 4.13 -6.66 -11.34
CA ASP A 322 5.28 -7.58 -11.22
C ASP A 322 5.28 -8.24 -9.84
N TRP A 323 4.59 -9.37 -9.72
CA TRP A 323 4.42 -10.10 -8.46
C TRP A 323 5.62 -10.98 -8.07
N ARG A 324 6.66 -11.11 -8.91
CA ARG A 324 7.79 -12.02 -8.63
C ARG A 324 8.48 -11.68 -7.31
N PHE A 325 8.70 -10.39 -7.02
CA PHE A 325 9.33 -9.93 -5.78
C PHE A 325 8.46 -10.23 -4.55
N LEU A 326 7.16 -9.93 -4.63
CA LEU A 326 6.20 -10.23 -3.56
C LEU A 326 6.15 -11.73 -3.27
N ASN A 327 6.07 -12.56 -4.32
CA ASN A 327 6.01 -14.01 -4.18
C ASN A 327 7.30 -14.60 -3.57
N GLU A 328 8.46 -14.03 -3.86
CA GLU A 328 9.70 -14.38 -3.20
C GLU A 328 9.69 -13.98 -1.72
N LEU A 329 9.28 -12.75 -1.42
CA LEU A 329 9.24 -12.23 -0.05
C LEU A 329 8.19 -12.92 0.83
N LYS A 330 7.04 -13.27 0.29
CA LYS A 330 6.06 -14.12 1.01
C LYS A 330 6.67 -15.47 1.44
N ARG A 331 7.59 -16.02 0.66
CA ARG A 331 8.31 -17.25 1.03
C ARG A 331 9.45 -17.02 2.02
N GLU A 332 10.15 -15.89 1.91
CA GLU A 332 11.26 -15.52 2.78
C GLU A 332 10.81 -15.10 4.17
N LEU A 333 9.71 -14.36 4.26
CA LEU A 333 9.19 -13.74 5.49
C LEU A 333 8.10 -14.58 6.18
N LYS A 334 7.96 -15.84 5.78
CA LYS A 334 7.02 -16.81 6.40
C LYS A 334 7.44 -17.32 7.76
N ALA A 335 8.58 -16.95 8.25
CA ALA A 335 9.09 -17.40 9.53
C ALA A 335 8.36 -16.77 10.70
#